data_2dbcfff0db988e8afeeb1b9b458a879a
#
_entry.id   2dbcfff0db988e8afeeb1b9b458a879a
#
_cell.length_a   1.000
_cell.length_b   1.000
_cell.length_c   1.000
_cell.angle_alpha   90.00
_cell.angle_beta   90.00
_cell.angle_gamma   90.00
#
_symmetry.space_group_name_H-M   'P 1'
#
loop_
_entity.id
_entity.type
_entity.pdbx_description
1 polymer ?
#
loop_
_entity_poly.entity_id
_entity_poly.type
_entity_poly.pdbx_seq_one_letter_code
_entity_poly.pdbx_strand_id
1 'polypeptide(L)'
;MNLPNAITVGRIALTPLIAWLPFTTSWTARLIAFALFLIAAITDYWDGHLARQHNLVTDLGRLLDPLADKLLLLATLVPMYWLQRHYTFIASDSGDATASPFLFVTPFGRIALPLWIVLVVLGREAFMTVFRQVAAHRGLVIAALGPAKWKTAFQSVWLGAAYFWFFAATLASREGWQNDATWRGFAVFNGLVGVISMTGAVGLTVWSLWLYLRRYGRQVVAAG
;
A
#
# COMPACT_ATOMS: atom_id res chain seq x y z
N MET A 1 -3.18 -9.14 27.20
CA MET A 1 -2.87 -8.76 25.81
C MET A 1 -1.52 -8.07 25.84
N ASN A 2 -0.52 -8.57 25.12
CA ASN A 2 0.82 -7.95 25.10
C ASN A 2 0.80 -6.70 24.21
N LEU A 3 1.71 -5.76 24.46
CA LEU A 3 1.78 -4.49 23.70
C LEU A 3 1.79 -4.68 22.18
N PRO A 4 2.60 -5.60 21.57
CA PRO A 4 2.55 -5.86 20.14
C PRO A 4 1.16 -6.26 19.64
N ASN A 5 0.48 -7.18 20.32
CA ASN A 5 -0.86 -7.59 19.92
C ASN A 5 -1.89 -6.45 19.99
N ALA A 6 -1.76 -5.56 20.99
CA ALA A 6 -2.63 -4.39 21.11
C ALA A 6 -2.44 -3.44 19.92
N ILE A 7 -1.20 -3.23 19.48
CA ILE A 7 -0.87 -2.41 18.31
C ILE A 7 -1.48 -3.03 17.04
N THR A 8 -1.32 -4.34 16.83
CA THR A 8 -1.89 -5.04 15.66
C THR A 8 -3.43 -4.96 15.63
N VAL A 9 -4.10 -5.16 16.79
CA VAL A 9 -5.56 -5.01 16.89
C VAL A 9 -5.99 -3.56 16.63
N GLY A 10 -5.26 -2.58 17.17
CA GLY A 10 -5.49 -1.16 16.90
C GLY A 10 -5.38 -0.84 15.41
N ARG A 11 -4.37 -1.39 14.71
CA ARG A 11 -4.20 -1.24 13.26
C ARG A 11 -5.38 -1.82 12.48
N ILE A 12 -5.84 -3.01 12.85
CA ILE A 12 -7.05 -3.62 12.24
C ILE A 12 -8.27 -2.73 12.44
N ALA A 13 -8.46 -2.18 13.64
CA ALA A 13 -9.58 -1.28 13.94
C ALA A 13 -9.53 0.06 13.18
N LEU A 14 -8.32 0.58 12.88
CA LEU A 14 -8.12 1.80 12.10
C LEU A 14 -8.25 1.57 10.58
N THR A 15 -8.08 0.35 10.11
CA THR A 15 -8.09 0.01 8.68
C THR A 15 -9.37 0.46 7.94
N PRO A 16 -10.60 0.29 8.49
CA PRO A 16 -11.82 0.79 7.85
C PRO A 16 -11.84 2.32 7.67
N LEU A 17 -11.28 3.07 8.63
CA LEU A 17 -11.17 4.53 8.52
C LEU A 17 -10.20 4.93 7.42
N ILE A 18 -9.04 4.26 7.33
CA ILE A 18 -8.06 4.48 6.26
C ILE A 18 -8.69 4.22 4.90
N ALA A 19 -9.53 3.20 4.77
CA ALA A 19 -10.23 2.88 3.53
C ALA A 19 -11.29 3.90 3.15
N TRP A 20 -12.05 4.40 4.13
CA TRP A 20 -13.26 5.21 3.88
C TRP A 20 -12.97 6.71 3.75
N LEU A 21 -12.10 7.26 4.61
CA LEU A 21 -11.85 8.72 4.65
C LEU A 21 -11.41 9.33 3.31
N PRO A 22 -10.63 8.66 2.43
CA PRO A 22 -10.27 9.22 1.13
C PRO A 22 -11.45 9.52 0.21
N PHE A 23 -12.58 8.83 0.37
CA PHE A 23 -13.79 9.05 -0.44
C PHE A 23 -14.54 10.33 -0.06
N THR A 24 -14.24 10.92 1.08
CA THR A 24 -14.83 12.21 1.48
C THR A 24 -14.29 13.35 0.63
N THR A 25 -15.03 14.45 0.51
CA THR A 25 -14.59 15.65 -0.20
C THR A 25 -13.70 16.55 0.64
N SER A 26 -13.57 16.27 1.94
CA SER A 26 -12.81 17.08 2.89
C SER A 26 -11.31 16.81 2.82
N TRP A 27 -10.50 17.84 2.61
CA TRP A 27 -9.05 17.76 2.67
C TRP A 27 -8.53 17.34 4.05
N THR A 28 -9.21 17.76 5.14
CA THR A 28 -8.85 17.37 6.51
C THR A 28 -9.07 15.87 6.74
N ALA A 29 -10.17 15.31 6.24
CA ALA A 29 -10.41 13.87 6.33
C ALA A 29 -9.37 13.06 5.54
N ARG A 30 -8.94 13.54 4.37
CA ARG A 30 -7.86 12.92 3.58
C ARG A 30 -6.49 13.05 4.24
N LEU A 31 -6.24 14.18 4.92
CA LEU A 31 -5.04 14.35 5.75
C LEU A 31 -5.04 13.34 6.91
N ILE A 32 -6.18 13.17 7.58
CA ILE A 32 -6.33 12.17 8.65
C ILE A 32 -6.11 10.76 8.09
N ALA A 33 -6.66 10.42 6.93
CA ALA A 33 -6.41 9.12 6.28
C ALA A 33 -4.92 8.87 6.02
N PHE A 34 -4.21 9.89 5.52
CA PHE A 34 -2.76 9.82 5.31
C PHE A 34 -2.00 9.64 6.62
N ALA A 35 -2.34 10.42 7.67
CA ALA A 35 -1.71 10.31 8.98
C ALA A 35 -1.95 8.93 9.62
N LEU A 36 -3.18 8.40 9.54
CA LEU A 36 -3.50 7.06 10.02
C LEU A 36 -2.75 5.97 9.25
N PHE A 37 -2.61 6.13 7.93
CA PHE A 37 -1.79 5.23 7.11
C PHE A 37 -0.32 5.25 7.56
N LEU A 38 0.27 6.44 7.79
CA LEU A 38 1.65 6.54 8.28
C LEU A 38 1.81 5.89 9.66
N ILE A 39 0.90 6.14 10.58
CA ILE A 39 0.90 5.53 11.91
C ILE A 39 0.84 4.00 11.77
N ALA A 40 -0.07 3.48 10.93
CA ALA A 40 -0.21 2.04 10.70
C ALA A 40 1.06 1.44 10.09
N ALA A 41 1.70 2.10 9.13
CA ALA A 41 2.92 1.61 8.48
C ALA A 41 4.15 1.67 9.41
N ILE A 42 4.26 2.72 10.24
CA ILE A 42 5.37 2.87 11.19
C ILE A 42 5.22 1.88 12.34
N THR A 43 4.03 1.74 12.89
CA THR A 43 3.77 0.81 14.00
C THR A 43 3.96 -0.64 13.61
N ASP A 44 3.62 -1.02 12.35
CA ASP A 44 3.91 -2.34 11.79
C ASP A 44 5.41 -2.69 11.81
N TYR A 45 6.24 -1.73 11.46
CA TYR A 45 7.69 -1.92 11.52
C TYR A 45 8.18 -2.09 12.96
N TRP A 46 7.64 -1.30 13.90
CA TRP A 46 8.08 -1.28 15.28
C TRP A 46 7.58 -2.47 16.10
N ASP A 47 6.31 -2.88 15.93
CA ASP A 47 5.77 -4.02 16.70
C ASP A 47 6.47 -5.32 16.34
N GLY A 48 6.74 -5.57 15.05
CA GLY A 48 7.54 -6.70 14.61
C GLY A 48 9.00 -6.68 15.11
N HIS A 49 9.59 -5.50 15.29
CA HIS A 49 10.94 -5.36 15.87
C HIS A 49 10.91 -5.63 17.38
N LEU A 50 9.97 -5.03 18.09
CA LEU A 50 9.80 -5.12 19.53
C LEU A 50 9.46 -6.56 19.97
N ALA A 51 8.55 -7.23 19.25
CA ALA A 51 8.17 -8.62 19.52
C ALA A 51 9.36 -9.57 19.43
N ARG A 52 10.24 -9.38 18.45
CA ARG A 52 11.46 -10.19 18.28
C ARG A 52 12.52 -9.91 19.34
N GLN A 53 12.70 -8.64 19.74
CA GLN A 53 13.70 -8.26 20.74
C GLN A 53 13.35 -8.76 22.14
N HIS A 54 12.07 -8.78 22.50
CA HIS A 54 11.62 -9.12 23.85
C HIS A 54 11.04 -10.54 23.99
N ASN A 55 11.12 -11.38 22.93
CA ASN A 55 10.52 -12.72 22.91
C ASN A 55 9.00 -12.73 23.24
N LEU A 56 8.28 -11.65 22.88
CA LEU A 56 6.85 -11.48 23.14
C LEU A 56 5.97 -12.01 22.00
N VAL A 57 6.50 -12.89 21.17
CA VAL A 57 5.77 -13.50 20.06
C VAL A 57 4.72 -14.44 20.60
N THR A 58 3.43 -14.14 20.33
CA THR A 58 2.28 -14.97 20.72
C THR A 58 1.66 -15.66 19.51
N ASP A 59 0.94 -16.75 19.74
CA ASP A 59 0.22 -17.45 18.66
C ASP A 59 -0.87 -16.57 18.05
N LEU A 60 -1.53 -15.74 18.88
CA LEU A 60 -2.49 -14.75 18.41
C LEU A 60 -1.82 -13.69 17.49
N GLY A 61 -0.65 -13.15 17.86
CA GLY A 61 0.11 -12.21 17.04
C GLY A 61 0.49 -12.81 15.69
N ARG A 62 1.01 -14.05 15.68
CA ARG A 62 1.35 -14.77 14.44
C ARG A 62 0.18 -14.92 13.46
N LEU A 63 -1.07 -14.93 13.97
CA LEU A 63 -2.26 -14.99 13.14
C LEU A 63 -2.73 -13.59 12.70
N LEU A 64 -2.70 -12.62 13.63
CA LEU A 64 -3.23 -11.29 13.41
C LEU A 64 -2.34 -10.43 12.51
N ASP A 65 -1.00 -10.54 12.63
CA ASP A 65 -0.06 -9.72 11.84
C ASP A 65 -0.25 -9.91 10.32
N PRO A 66 -0.25 -11.16 9.77
CA PRO A 66 -0.48 -11.34 8.34
C PRO A 66 -1.89 -10.91 7.88
N LEU A 67 -2.87 -10.91 8.80
CA LEU A 67 -4.22 -10.42 8.51
C LEU A 67 -4.24 -8.89 8.44
N ALA A 68 -3.65 -8.23 9.43
CA ALA A 68 -3.55 -6.76 9.49
C ALA A 68 -2.86 -6.18 8.26
N ASP A 69 -1.74 -6.77 7.84
CA ASP A 69 -0.99 -6.37 6.65
C ASP A 69 -1.83 -6.43 5.38
N LYS A 70 -2.58 -7.53 5.20
CA LYS A 70 -3.45 -7.69 4.02
C LYS A 70 -4.65 -6.76 4.04
N LEU A 71 -5.25 -6.57 5.22
CA LEU A 71 -6.35 -5.63 5.38
C LEU A 71 -5.89 -4.20 5.08
N LEU A 72 -4.73 -3.78 5.60
CA LEU A 72 -4.16 -2.46 5.32
C LEU A 72 -3.86 -2.29 3.83
N LEU A 73 -3.31 -3.32 3.18
CA LEU A 73 -3.04 -3.30 1.75
C LEU A 73 -4.33 -3.16 0.92
N LEU A 74 -5.36 -3.92 1.23
CA LEU A 74 -6.67 -3.81 0.58
C LEU A 74 -7.29 -2.43 0.82
N ALA A 75 -7.28 -1.98 2.07
CA ALA A 75 -7.84 -0.70 2.51
C ALA A 75 -7.16 0.52 1.90
N THR A 76 -5.94 0.37 1.38
CA THR A 76 -5.20 1.45 0.71
C THR A 76 -5.25 1.33 -0.81
N LEU A 77 -5.05 0.15 -1.35
CA LEU A 77 -4.92 -0.07 -2.78
C LEU A 77 -6.27 0.02 -3.52
N VAL A 78 -7.36 -0.50 -2.91
CA VAL A 78 -8.70 -0.46 -3.51
C VAL A 78 -9.26 0.96 -3.59
N PRO A 79 -9.26 1.78 -2.50
CA PRO A 79 -9.66 3.18 -2.59
C PRO A 79 -8.80 3.98 -3.56
N MET A 80 -7.48 3.77 -3.59
CA MET A 80 -6.58 4.43 -4.53
C MET A 80 -6.98 4.16 -5.98
N TYR A 81 -7.20 2.88 -6.34
CA TYR A 81 -7.63 2.49 -7.69
C TYR A 81 -8.98 3.14 -8.05
N TRP A 82 -9.94 3.08 -7.12
CA TRP A 82 -11.27 3.63 -7.33
C TRP A 82 -11.24 5.14 -7.54
N LEU A 83 -10.58 5.89 -6.65
CA LEU A 83 -10.51 7.35 -6.70
C LEU A 83 -9.78 7.84 -7.95
N GLN A 84 -8.73 7.16 -8.38
CA GLN A 84 -8.01 7.54 -9.58
C GLN A 84 -8.83 7.35 -10.87
N ARG A 85 -9.83 6.48 -10.85
CA ARG A 85 -10.65 6.18 -12.04
C ARG A 85 -12.02 6.82 -12.04
N HIS A 86 -12.65 6.95 -10.88
CA HIS A 86 -14.07 7.32 -10.80
C HIS A 86 -14.31 8.67 -10.17
N TYR A 87 -13.29 9.25 -9.54
CA TYR A 87 -13.43 10.57 -8.95
C TYR A 87 -13.15 11.63 -10.01
N THR A 88 -14.23 12.19 -10.56
CA THR A 88 -14.17 13.42 -11.36
C THR A 88 -14.47 14.58 -10.42
N PHE A 89 -13.57 15.56 -10.32
CA PHE A 89 -13.95 16.86 -9.80
C PHE A 89 -15.01 17.42 -10.75
N ILE A 90 -16.16 17.84 -10.22
CA ILE A 90 -16.98 18.86 -10.84
C ILE A 90 -16.22 20.18 -10.60
N ALA A 91 -15.09 20.35 -11.24
CA ALA A 91 -14.38 21.60 -11.30
C ALA A 91 -14.89 22.28 -12.57
N SER A 92 -15.86 23.10 -12.37
CA SER A 92 -16.52 24.02 -13.27
C SER A 92 -15.52 24.88 -13.94
N ASP A 93 -14.49 24.86 -14.49
CA ASP A 93 -13.84 25.96 -15.26
C ASP A 93 -12.56 25.60 -16.06
N SER A 94 -12.04 24.41 -15.97
CA SER A 94 -10.94 24.01 -16.85
C SER A 94 -11.41 22.87 -17.76
N GLY A 95 -11.58 23.13 -19.04
CA GLY A 95 -12.13 22.24 -20.07
C GLY A 95 -11.56 20.82 -20.22
N ASP A 96 -10.98 20.26 -19.18
CA ASP A 96 -10.45 18.91 -19.08
C ASP A 96 -11.24 18.13 -17.99
N ALA A 97 -12.55 18.10 -18.13
CA ALA A 97 -13.52 17.53 -17.20
C ALA A 97 -13.44 15.98 -17.04
N THR A 98 -12.46 15.31 -17.63
CA THR A 98 -12.43 13.85 -17.72
C THR A 98 -11.32 13.18 -16.89
N ALA A 99 -10.34 13.90 -16.38
CA ALA A 99 -9.23 13.30 -15.64
C ALA A 99 -9.35 13.48 -14.13
N SER A 100 -9.29 12.39 -13.37
CA SER A 100 -9.24 12.45 -11.91
C SER A 100 -8.05 13.30 -11.43
N PRO A 101 -8.25 14.21 -10.45
CA PRO A 101 -7.17 15.03 -9.88
C PRO A 101 -6.15 14.18 -9.10
N PHE A 102 -6.47 12.92 -8.83
CA PHE A 102 -5.65 12.02 -8.02
C PHE A 102 -4.66 11.17 -8.82
N LEU A 103 -4.54 11.41 -10.11
CA LEU A 103 -3.52 10.79 -10.95
C LEU A 103 -2.13 11.31 -10.57
N PHE A 104 -1.13 10.46 -10.67
CA PHE A 104 0.26 10.89 -10.53
C PHE A 104 0.67 11.76 -11.71
N VAL A 105 1.06 13.00 -11.42
CA VAL A 105 1.55 13.95 -12.41
C VAL A 105 3.02 13.68 -12.70
N THR A 106 3.37 13.45 -13.96
CA THR A 106 4.76 13.23 -14.37
C THR A 106 5.11 14.14 -15.55
N PRO A 107 6.40 14.31 -15.88
CA PRO A 107 6.80 15.06 -17.10
C PRO A 107 6.26 14.43 -18.39
N PHE A 108 5.90 13.17 -18.37
CA PHE A 108 5.39 12.40 -19.53
C PHE A 108 3.86 12.32 -19.57
N GLY A 109 3.16 12.96 -18.62
CA GLY A 109 1.72 12.94 -18.50
C GLY A 109 1.21 12.45 -17.15
N ARG A 110 -0.10 12.28 -17.06
CA ARG A 110 -0.77 11.79 -15.84
C ARG A 110 -0.91 10.28 -15.87
N ILE A 111 -0.50 9.60 -14.81
CA ILE A 111 -0.47 8.14 -14.71
C ILE A 111 -1.47 7.68 -13.65
N ALA A 112 -2.43 6.85 -14.08
CA ALA A 112 -3.35 6.15 -13.20
C ALA A 112 -2.80 4.79 -12.79
N LEU A 113 -3.24 4.28 -11.66
CA LEU A 113 -3.02 2.90 -11.26
C LEU A 113 -3.82 1.95 -12.17
N PRO A 114 -3.19 1.11 -13.01
CA PRO A 114 -3.91 0.17 -13.83
C PRO A 114 -4.37 -1.05 -13.02
N LEU A 115 -5.52 -1.64 -13.38
CA LEU A 115 -6.11 -2.78 -12.67
C LEU A 115 -5.15 -3.98 -12.58
N TRP A 116 -4.37 -4.23 -13.63
CA TRP A 116 -3.45 -5.37 -13.63
C TRP A 116 -2.39 -5.28 -12.52
N ILE A 117 -1.95 -4.07 -12.14
CA ILE A 117 -1.03 -3.88 -11.00
C ILE A 117 -1.72 -4.27 -9.70
N VAL A 118 -2.97 -3.85 -9.51
CA VAL A 118 -3.77 -4.23 -8.33
C VAL A 118 -3.87 -5.75 -8.23
N LEU A 119 -4.22 -6.40 -9.35
CA LEU A 119 -4.37 -7.85 -9.41
C LEU A 119 -3.04 -8.59 -9.17
N VAL A 120 -1.92 -8.11 -9.73
CA VAL A 120 -0.59 -8.69 -9.50
C VAL A 120 -0.18 -8.57 -8.05
N VAL A 121 -0.35 -7.40 -7.44
CA VAL A 121 0.05 -7.18 -6.05
C VAL A 121 -0.81 -8.00 -5.09
N LEU A 122 -2.15 -7.91 -5.19
CA LEU A 122 -3.06 -8.66 -4.31
C LEU A 122 -3.01 -10.16 -4.57
N GLY A 123 -2.97 -10.56 -5.84
CA GLY A 123 -2.88 -11.98 -6.23
C GLY A 123 -1.61 -12.63 -5.70
N ARG A 124 -0.47 -11.92 -5.76
CA ARG A 124 0.78 -12.42 -5.18
C ARG A 124 0.69 -12.55 -3.66
N GLU A 125 0.07 -11.59 -2.95
CA GLU A 125 -0.09 -11.72 -1.50
C GLU A 125 -0.97 -12.91 -1.11
N ALA A 126 -2.08 -13.10 -1.81
CA ALA A 126 -2.96 -14.25 -1.62
C ALA A 126 -2.22 -15.56 -1.94
N PHE A 127 -1.57 -15.63 -3.11
CA PHE A 127 -0.81 -16.81 -3.54
C PHE A 127 0.28 -17.19 -2.53
N MET A 128 1.12 -16.23 -2.11
CA MET A 128 2.21 -16.50 -1.16
C MET A 128 1.72 -16.93 0.21
N THR A 129 0.52 -16.52 0.61
CA THR A 129 -0.10 -16.99 1.85
C THR A 129 -0.48 -18.45 1.75
N VAL A 130 -1.20 -18.82 0.69
CA VAL A 130 -1.58 -20.23 0.45
C VAL A 130 -0.33 -21.09 0.28
N PHE A 131 0.64 -20.62 -0.50
CA PHE A 131 1.90 -21.34 -0.73
C PHE A 131 2.67 -21.62 0.56
N ARG A 132 2.75 -20.65 1.47
CA ARG A 132 3.39 -20.85 2.79
C ARG A 132 2.59 -21.78 3.69
N GLN A 133 1.26 -21.73 3.66
CA GLN A 133 0.42 -22.65 4.42
C GLN A 133 0.59 -24.09 3.94
N VAL A 134 0.54 -24.32 2.62
CA VAL A 134 0.75 -25.64 2.03
C VAL A 134 2.15 -26.18 2.37
N ALA A 135 3.18 -25.35 2.26
CA ALA A 135 4.54 -25.74 2.63
C ALA A 135 4.65 -26.10 4.12
N ALA A 136 4.04 -25.33 5.01
CA ALA A 136 4.03 -25.59 6.45
C ALA A 136 3.32 -26.91 6.78
N HIS A 137 2.19 -27.21 6.14
CA HIS A 137 1.51 -28.51 6.29
C HIS A 137 2.37 -29.70 5.83
N ARG A 138 3.32 -29.45 4.91
CA ARG A 138 4.29 -30.45 4.45
C ARG A 138 5.62 -30.43 5.21
N GLY A 139 5.67 -29.76 6.37
CA GLY A 139 6.86 -29.66 7.22
C GLY A 139 7.98 -28.77 6.67
N LEU A 140 7.72 -27.98 5.62
CA LEU A 140 8.69 -27.08 5.01
C LEU A 140 8.56 -25.66 5.55
N VAL A 141 9.64 -25.11 6.09
CA VAL A 141 9.68 -23.71 6.55
C VAL A 141 10.25 -22.82 5.45
N ILE A 142 9.40 -21.92 4.93
CA ILE A 142 9.81 -20.96 3.90
C ILE A 142 10.33 -19.67 4.56
N ALA A 143 11.65 -19.48 4.53
CA ALA A 143 12.30 -18.28 5.05
C ALA A 143 12.03 -17.05 4.17
N ALA A 144 12.01 -15.86 4.80
CA ALA A 144 11.90 -14.59 4.08
C ALA A 144 13.17 -14.32 3.26
N LEU A 145 13.01 -14.00 1.96
CA LEU A 145 14.10 -13.63 1.08
C LEU A 145 14.31 -12.11 1.08
N GLY A 146 15.55 -11.66 0.88
CA GLY A 146 15.93 -10.23 0.90
C GLY A 146 15.07 -9.31 0.03
N PRO A 147 14.76 -9.64 -1.24
CA PRO A 147 13.92 -8.81 -2.10
C PRO A 147 12.50 -8.54 -1.56
N ALA A 148 11.97 -9.44 -0.71
CA ALA A 148 10.66 -9.27 -0.11
C ALA A 148 10.59 -8.08 0.87
N LYS A 149 11.70 -7.72 1.53
CA LYS A 149 11.78 -6.56 2.43
C LYS A 149 11.73 -5.25 1.64
N TRP A 150 12.50 -5.16 0.58
CA TRP A 150 12.52 -3.99 -0.31
C TRP A 150 11.18 -3.76 -0.99
N LYS A 151 10.50 -4.84 -1.42
CA LYS A 151 9.16 -4.76 -1.96
C LYS A 151 8.20 -4.01 -1.02
N THR A 152 8.19 -4.36 0.27
CA THR A 152 7.31 -3.72 1.25
C THR A 152 7.67 -2.25 1.43
N ALA A 153 8.96 -1.89 1.48
CA ALA A 153 9.39 -0.50 1.58
C ALA A 153 8.92 0.34 0.37
N PHE A 154 9.16 -0.14 -0.86
CA PHE A 154 8.69 0.54 -2.08
C PHE A 154 7.15 0.66 -2.12
N GLN A 155 6.44 -0.37 -1.68
CA GLN A 155 4.99 -0.38 -1.62
C GLN A 155 4.45 0.64 -0.60
N SER A 156 5.07 0.76 0.58
CA SER A 156 4.69 1.77 1.59
C SER A 156 4.94 3.19 1.09
N VAL A 157 6.07 3.44 0.41
CA VAL A 157 6.36 4.76 -0.19
C VAL A 157 5.35 5.09 -1.28
N TRP A 158 5.03 4.16 -2.17
CA TRP A 158 4.04 4.35 -3.22
C TRP A 158 2.64 4.69 -2.67
N LEU A 159 2.15 3.90 -1.71
CA LEU A 159 0.84 4.13 -1.08
C LEU A 159 0.84 5.44 -0.28
N GLY A 160 1.94 5.74 0.42
CA GLY A 160 2.12 7.01 1.13
C GLY A 160 2.07 8.21 0.20
N ALA A 161 2.76 8.16 -0.94
CA ALA A 161 2.72 9.21 -1.96
C ALA A 161 1.30 9.43 -2.52
N ALA A 162 0.54 8.34 -2.72
CA ALA A 162 -0.84 8.42 -3.20
C ALA A 162 -1.79 9.04 -2.16
N TYR A 163 -1.73 8.59 -0.91
CA TYR A 163 -2.58 9.11 0.17
C TYR A 163 -2.25 10.56 0.50
N PHE A 164 -0.97 10.91 0.50
CA PHE A 164 -0.54 12.29 0.59
C PHE A 164 -1.09 13.13 -0.58
N TRP A 165 -1.05 12.60 -1.79
CA TRP A 165 -1.56 13.28 -2.98
C TRP A 165 -3.06 13.53 -2.93
N PHE A 166 -3.87 12.61 -2.35
CA PHE A 166 -5.30 12.82 -2.16
C PHE A 166 -5.59 14.05 -1.31
N PHE A 167 -4.85 14.21 -0.22
CA PHE A 167 -4.93 15.39 0.64
C PHE A 167 -4.46 16.65 -0.11
N ALA A 168 -3.25 16.62 -0.66
CA ALA A 168 -2.58 17.78 -1.23
C ALA A 168 -3.32 18.33 -2.47
N ALA A 169 -3.76 17.45 -3.38
CA ALA A 169 -4.53 17.84 -4.55
C ALA A 169 -5.90 18.46 -4.18
N THR A 170 -6.54 17.95 -3.13
CA THR A 170 -7.81 18.51 -2.64
C THR A 170 -7.61 19.89 -2.03
N LEU A 171 -6.57 20.08 -1.23
CA LEU A 171 -6.23 21.37 -0.65
C LEU A 171 -5.88 22.39 -1.74
N ALA A 172 -5.03 22.01 -2.70
CA ALA A 172 -4.65 22.87 -3.81
C ALA A 172 -5.85 23.30 -4.68
N SER A 173 -6.80 22.39 -4.87
CA SER A 173 -8.03 22.72 -5.59
C SER A 173 -8.88 23.75 -4.84
N ARG A 174 -8.94 23.64 -3.52
CA ARG A 174 -9.68 24.57 -2.66
C ARG A 174 -9.04 25.95 -2.62
N GLU A 175 -7.72 25.99 -2.51
CA GLU A 175 -6.95 27.25 -2.36
C GLU A 175 -6.57 27.90 -3.72
N GLY A 176 -6.90 27.24 -4.85
CA GLY A 176 -6.63 27.77 -6.18
C GLY A 176 -5.15 27.70 -6.63
N TRP A 177 -4.32 26.86 -5.99
CA TRP A 177 -2.87 26.76 -6.29
C TRP A 177 -2.56 26.01 -7.58
N GLN A 178 -3.55 25.47 -8.29
CA GLN A 178 -3.35 24.59 -9.45
C GLN A 178 -2.53 25.24 -10.58
N ASN A 179 -2.58 26.56 -10.70
CA ASN A 179 -1.86 27.33 -11.73
C ASN A 179 -0.47 27.80 -11.27
N ASP A 180 -0.11 27.61 -10.01
CA ASP A 180 1.19 28.01 -9.48
C ASP A 180 2.31 27.10 -10.03
N ALA A 181 3.43 27.71 -10.43
CA ALA A 181 4.61 26.98 -10.91
C ALA A 181 5.22 26.09 -9.82
N THR A 182 5.25 26.57 -8.56
CA THR A 182 5.75 25.82 -7.41
C THR A 182 4.90 24.59 -7.16
N TRP A 183 3.57 24.74 -7.21
CA TRP A 183 2.64 23.61 -7.08
C TRP A 183 2.85 22.57 -8.19
N ARG A 184 3.00 23.00 -9.43
CA ARG A 184 3.27 22.09 -10.56
C ARG A 184 4.56 21.31 -10.37
N GLY A 185 5.63 21.98 -9.93
CA GLY A 185 6.90 21.31 -9.59
C GLY A 185 6.74 20.27 -8.50
N PHE A 186 6.01 20.61 -7.43
CA PHE A 186 5.70 19.68 -6.34
C PHE A 186 4.84 18.49 -6.80
N ALA A 187 3.82 18.73 -7.62
CA ALA A 187 2.97 17.70 -8.20
C ALA A 187 3.78 16.68 -9.02
N VAL A 188 4.71 17.17 -9.85
CA VAL A 188 5.61 16.32 -10.62
C VAL A 188 6.55 15.52 -9.71
N PHE A 189 7.12 16.15 -8.69
CA PHE A 189 7.97 15.45 -7.73
C PHE A 189 7.23 14.31 -7.03
N ASN A 190 6.05 14.59 -6.46
CA ASN A 190 5.25 13.54 -5.80
C ASN A 190 4.80 12.45 -6.79
N GLY A 191 4.45 12.83 -8.01
CA GLY A 191 4.09 11.90 -9.07
C GLY A 191 5.24 10.97 -9.45
N LEU A 192 6.46 11.49 -9.58
CA LEU A 192 7.66 10.69 -9.84
C LEU A 192 7.95 9.72 -8.67
N VAL A 193 7.89 10.20 -7.42
CA VAL A 193 8.01 9.33 -6.23
C VAL A 193 6.99 8.20 -6.28
N GLY A 194 5.72 8.52 -6.57
CA GLY A 194 4.65 7.53 -6.68
C GLY A 194 4.90 6.50 -7.77
N VAL A 195 5.24 6.93 -8.99
CA VAL A 195 5.43 6.04 -10.15
C VAL A 195 6.70 5.20 -10.02
N ILE A 196 7.82 5.78 -9.58
CA ILE A 196 9.08 5.04 -9.38
C ILE A 196 8.89 3.98 -8.29
N SER A 197 8.29 4.34 -7.16
CA SER A 197 8.05 3.39 -6.07
C SER A 197 7.01 2.33 -6.45
N MET A 198 5.98 2.66 -7.21
CA MET A 198 5.02 1.70 -7.78
C MET A 198 5.74 0.68 -8.68
N THR A 199 6.55 1.16 -9.62
CA THR A 199 7.29 0.30 -10.55
C THR A 199 8.27 -0.60 -9.80
N GLY A 200 8.99 -0.04 -8.83
CA GLY A 200 9.89 -0.81 -7.96
C GLY A 200 9.15 -1.87 -7.13
N ALA A 201 8.02 -1.51 -6.53
CA ALA A 201 7.18 -2.45 -5.78
C ALA A 201 6.68 -3.61 -6.64
N VAL A 202 6.18 -3.32 -7.85
CA VAL A 202 5.68 -4.34 -8.79
C VAL A 202 6.82 -5.23 -9.28
N GLY A 203 7.92 -4.64 -9.71
CA GLY A 203 9.10 -5.40 -10.17
C GLY A 203 9.63 -6.35 -9.10
N LEU A 204 9.79 -5.85 -7.86
CA LEU A 204 10.21 -6.66 -6.72
C LEU A 204 9.15 -7.70 -6.31
N THR A 205 7.87 -7.41 -6.51
CA THR A 205 6.77 -8.35 -6.28
C THR A 205 6.90 -9.56 -7.20
N VAL A 206 7.04 -9.33 -8.50
CA VAL A 206 7.20 -10.39 -9.51
C VAL A 206 8.54 -11.13 -9.32
N TRP A 207 9.63 -10.39 -9.13
CA TRP A 207 10.95 -10.96 -8.91
C TRP A 207 10.99 -11.87 -7.66
N SER A 208 10.45 -11.39 -6.52
CA SER A 208 10.40 -12.19 -5.30
C SER A 208 9.55 -13.45 -5.48
N LEU A 209 8.41 -13.36 -6.16
CA LEU A 209 7.56 -14.52 -6.45
C LEU A 209 8.32 -15.57 -7.26
N TRP A 210 9.01 -15.16 -8.33
CA TRP A 210 9.81 -16.05 -9.15
C TRP A 210 10.91 -16.75 -8.34
N LEU A 211 11.62 -16.01 -7.44
CA LEU A 211 12.64 -16.59 -6.57
C LEU A 211 12.08 -17.64 -5.62
N TYR A 212 10.90 -17.37 -5.01
CA TYR A 212 10.24 -18.34 -4.14
C TYR A 212 9.84 -19.61 -4.88
N LEU A 213 9.24 -19.47 -6.04
CA LEU A 213 8.84 -20.61 -6.88
C LEU A 213 10.06 -21.43 -7.36
N ARG A 214 11.13 -20.76 -7.78
CA ARG A 214 12.35 -21.44 -8.19
C ARG A 214 13.02 -22.20 -7.06
N ARG A 215 13.05 -21.61 -5.84
CA ARG A 215 13.74 -22.18 -4.69
C ARG A 215 12.95 -23.29 -4.00
N TYR A 216 11.66 -23.10 -3.82
CA TYR A 216 10.81 -23.96 -2.98
C TYR A 216 9.74 -24.72 -3.78
N GLY A 217 9.44 -24.32 -5.02
CA GLY A 217 8.33 -24.89 -5.78
C GLY A 217 8.46 -26.40 -5.97
N ARG A 218 9.63 -26.87 -6.39
CA ARG A 218 9.88 -28.32 -6.55
C ARG A 218 9.79 -29.08 -5.24
N GLN A 219 10.30 -28.51 -4.15
CA GLN A 219 10.28 -29.14 -2.82
C GLN A 219 8.85 -29.27 -2.30
N VAL A 220 8.03 -28.23 -2.49
CA VAL A 220 6.62 -28.25 -2.07
C VAL A 220 5.82 -29.26 -2.87
N VAL A 221 6.06 -29.39 -4.18
CA VAL A 221 5.38 -30.40 -5.01
C VAL A 221 5.83 -31.81 -4.68
N ALA A 222 7.13 -32.05 -4.48
CA ALA A 222 7.68 -33.38 -4.21
C ALA A 222 7.36 -33.94 -2.81
N ALA A 223 7.00 -33.09 -1.87
CA ALA A 223 6.63 -33.49 -0.51
C ALA A 223 5.12 -33.85 -0.34
N GLY A 224 4.36 -33.89 -1.42
CA GLY A 224 2.94 -34.30 -1.48
C GLY A 224 2.69 -35.48 -2.32
#